data_c7386ce7ff88278d701d957e149296b3
#
_entry.id   c7386ce7ff88278d701d957e149296b3
#
_cell.length_a   1.000
_cell.length_b   1.000
_cell.length_c   1.000
_cell.angle_alpha   90.00
_cell.angle_beta   90.00
_cell.angle_gamma   90.00
#
_symmetry.space_group_name_H-M   'P 1'
#
loop_
_entity.id
_entity.type
_entity.pdbx_description
1 polymer ?
#
loop_
_entity_poly.entity_id
_entity_poly.type
_entity_poly.pdbx_seq_one_letter_code
_entity_poly.pdbx_strand_id
1 'polypeptide(L)'
;MLFRSGIHSKDEDNILKLGMELPVCRIIVNQAHCFATGGNFDNGLPFSLSMGCGTWGNNVTDENLNYKNYLNTTKIVKTIEINQPTEKDLFANYWKKYSLEHATVTELIDQFAEETPNKNYLIDADLDLHVSYSKLRNDILSLGSFFQENKIQANDKVGFMLDNGYASVLLFLGAMYHGVVIVPLNVLAGAKQIKYTIDHSECKLIFSSEFYINKFEEILSSSKVEVVEYTGIESLGKSNQINLNSSLSSTNPSTPAVLIYTSGTTGVPKGALLSHKNVLAGGRNTALAHEVVSSDVSFCVLPLYHINAEMVSISSALVSNSCVVTIGKFSVSNFWQIIEKYQCTWFSVVPTIINYLLNDDFDVKTLNLENLRFGRSASAPLSPEVHKKFEKTFNVKIIETMGLTETAAQILSNPTTGGKHGSAGKAYGNEVRIIDDHGNYLSAGESGELVIKGDNVLLEYFKNEEATAGAFNEDGYFLTGDLGVEDEEGFFFITGRKKELIIKGGENISPREIDDTLYKHNAVLEACTFGIEDDNYGEEISACVYLKDDLIANEKELLDLCKADLGEYKTP
;
A
#
# COMPACT_ATOMS: atom_id res chain seq x y z
N MET A 1 -40.72 37.99 26.86
CA MET A 1 -40.32 36.71 26.31
C MET A 1 -40.27 36.84 24.79
N LEU A 2 -39.09 36.71 24.18
CA LEU A 2 -38.93 36.83 22.73
C LEU A 2 -39.25 35.47 22.11
N PHE A 3 -40.39 35.34 21.45
CA PHE A 3 -40.81 34.11 20.79
C PHE A 3 -40.17 33.89 19.41
N ARG A 4 -39.61 34.92 18.83
CA ARG A 4 -39.06 35.00 17.48
C ARG A 4 -38.10 36.16 17.35
N SER A 5 -37.18 36.03 16.40
CA SER A 5 -36.31 37.11 15.99
C SER A 5 -36.14 37.11 14.46
N GLY A 6 -35.55 38.16 13.92
CA GLY A 6 -35.26 38.24 12.49
C GLY A 6 -33.98 39.01 12.23
N ILE A 7 -33.40 38.74 11.13
CA ILE A 7 -32.18 39.38 10.62
C ILE A 7 -32.32 39.68 9.13
N HIS A 8 -31.87 40.84 8.73
CA HIS A 8 -31.66 41.20 7.32
C HIS A 8 -30.15 41.23 7.06
N SER A 9 -29.64 40.17 6.49
CA SER A 9 -28.20 40.01 6.21
C SER A 9 -27.99 39.07 5.01
N LYS A 10 -26.89 39.27 4.29
CA LYS A 10 -26.36 38.35 3.28
C LYS A 10 -25.16 37.56 3.79
N ASP A 11 -24.74 37.82 5.02
CA ASP A 11 -23.63 37.19 5.70
C ASP A 11 -24.15 35.99 6.47
N GLU A 12 -23.86 34.78 5.96
CA GLU A 12 -24.30 33.50 6.54
C GLU A 12 -23.71 33.26 7.94
N ASP A 13 -22.50 33.72 8.22
CA ASP A 13 -21.86 33.57 9.53
C ASP A 13 -22.58 34.37 10.60
N ASN A 14 -23.03 35.60 10.27
CA ASN A 14 -23.82 36.42 11.16
C ASN A 14 -25.23 35.84 11.37
N ILE A 15 -25.82 35.24 10.34
CA ILE A 15 -27.13 34.58 10.43
C ILE A 15 -27.03 33.37 11.37
N LEU A 16 -26.01 32.54 11.17
CA LEU A 16 -25.76 31.34 11.98
C LEU A 16 -25.45 31.70 13.44
N LYS A 17 -24.58 32.69 13.66
CA LYS A 17 -24.26 33.20 15.01
C LYS A 17 -25.49 33.64 15.76
N LEU A 18 -26.37 34.42 15.11
CA LEU A 18 -27.63 34.85 15.70
C LEU A 18 -28.52 33.62 16.04
N GLY A 19 -28.55 32.61 15.18
CA GLY A 19 -29.29 31.35 15.38
C GLY A 19 -28.81 30.57 16.59
N MET A 20 -27.54 30.58 16.84
CA MET A 20 -26.91 29.83 17.95
C MET A 20 -27.06 30.56 19.31
N GLU A 21 -27.10 31.87 19.31
CA GLU A 21 -27.07 32.67 20.54
C GLU A 21 -28.46 33.04 21.09
N LEU A 22 -29.49 33.12 20.24
CA LEU A 22 -30.81 33.54 20.66
C LEU A 22 -31.71 32.37 21.10
N PRO A 23 -32.31 32.44 22.31
CA PRO A 23 -33.26 31.44 22.81
C PRO A 23 -34.66 31.65 22.20
N VAL A 24 -34.78 31.44 20.89
CA VAL A 24 -36.03 31.57 20.14
C VAL A 24 -36.24 30.38 19.22
N CYS A 25 -37.49 29.96 19.01
CA CYS A 25 -37.80 28.80 18.15
C CYS A 25 -37.71 29.10 16.67
N ARG A 26 -37.60 30.38 16.25
CA ARG A 26 -37.48 30.77 14.84
C ARG A 26 -36.69 32.05 14.68
N ILE A 27 -35.86 32.06 13.63
CA ILE A 27 -35.20 33.26 13.12
C ILE A 27 -35.65 33.46 11.69
N ILE A 28 -36.23 34.58 11.40
CA ILE A 28 -36.70 34.98 10.08
C ILE A 28 -35.58 35.74 9.39
N VAL A 29 -35.12 35.23 8.27
CA VAL A 29 -34.00 35.80 7.50
C VAL A 29 -34.56 36.49 6.26
N ASN A 30 -34.24 37.75 6.08
CA ASN A 30 -34.57 38.57 4.90
C ASN A 30 -36.05 38.61 4.49
N GLN A 31 -36.95 38.39 5.45
CA GLN A 31 -38.41 38.48 5.25
C GLN A 31 -39.09 39.35 6.29
N ALA A 32 -40.22 39.93 5.95
CA ALA A 32 -41.04 40.66 6.89
C ALA A 32 -41.72 39.73 7.91
N HIS A 33 -41.51 39.97 9.19
CA HIS A 33 -41.95 39.11 10.29
C HIS A 33 -43.44 38.79 10.28
N CYS A 34 -44.25 39.81 9.97
CA CYS A 34 -45.71 39.69 9.97
C CYS A 34 -46.22 38.71 8.88
N PHE A 35 -45.52 38.57 7.78
CA PHE A 35 -45.89 37.64 6.70
C PHE A 35 -45.24 36.28 6.85
N ALA A 36 -43.98 36.25 7.27
CA ALA A 36 -43.21 35.00 7.29
C ALA A 36 -43.62 34.03 8.41
N THR A 37 -44.08 34.54 9.53
CA THR A 37 -44.39 33.73 10.73
C THR A 37 -45.64 32.91 10.64
N GLY A 38 -46.64 33.33 9.85
CA GLY A 38 -47.89 32.60 9.60
C GLY A 38 -47.77 31.49 8.51
N GLY A 39 -46.59 31.32 7.94
CA GLY A 39 -46.35 30.44 6.80
C GLY A 39 -46.49 31.19 5.46
N ASN A 40 -45.66 30.85 4.49
CA ASN A 40 -45.73 31.42 3.14
C ASN A 40 -45.16 30.37 2.14
N PHE A 41 -45.47 30.56 0.86
CA PHE A 41 -44.99 29.65 -0.22
C PHE A 41 -43.46 29.67 -0.39
N ASP A 42 -42.81 30.76 0.00
CA ASP A 42 -41.37 31.00 -0.19
C ASP A 42 -40.51 30.71 1.06
N ASN A 43 -41.10 30.25 2.18
CA ASN A 43 -40.35 29.93 3.39
C ASN A 43 -40.61 28.53 3.95
N GLY A 44 -41.44 27.72 3.29
CA GLY A 44 -41.70 26.32 3.63
C GLY A 44 -42.45 26.08 4.95
N LEU A 45 -42.87 27.13 5.69
CA LEU A 45 -43.69 26.98 6.90
C LEU A 45 -45.16 26.78 6.53
N PRO A 46 -45.88 25.82 7.16
CA PRO A 46 -47.31 25.66 6.96
C PRO A 46 -48.11 26.92 7.31
N PHE A 47 -49.14 27.22 6.53
CA PHE A 47 -50.07 28.33 6.84
C PHE A 47 -50.83 28.08 8.13
N SER A 48 -50.77 29.01 9.06
CA SER A 48 -51.53 28.97 10.32
C SER A 48 -51.64 30.34 10.97
N LEU A 49 -52.78 30.54 11.63
CA LEU A 49 -52.98 31.70 12.51
C LEU A 49 -52.47 31.41 13.96
N SER A 50 -52.26 30.17 14.29
CA SER A 50 -51.80 29.74 15.60
C SER A 50 -50.47 28.95 15.47
N MET A 51 -49.53 29.25 16.37
CA MET A 51 -48.22 28.63 16.33
C MET A 51 -47.66 28.39 17.75
N GLY A 52 -46.88 27.31 17.89
CA GLY A 52 -46.15 27.01 19.10
C GLY A 52 -44.77 27.68 19.14
N CYS A 53 -44.24 27.83 20.34
CA CYS A 53 -42.91 28.40 20.61
C CYS A 53 -41.95 27.35 21.19
N GLY A 54 -42.33 26.08 21.16
CA GLY A 54 -41.56 25.00 21.72
C GLY A 54 -41.24 25.15 23.22
N THR A 55 -40.20 24.50 23.69
CA THR A 55 -39.75 24.55 25.09
C THR A 55 -39.35 25.95 25.55
N TRP A 56 -38.88 26.81 24.64
CA TRP A 56 -38.55 28.23 24.92
C TRP A 56 -39.75 29.04 25.35
N GLY A 57 -40.95 28.64 24.94
CA GLY A 57 -42.22 29.30 25.31
C GLY A 57 -43.09 28.46 26.24
N ASN A 58 -42.59 27.35 26.80
CA ASN A 58 -43.35 26.37 27.59
C ASN A 58 -44.55 25.77 26.83
N ASN A 59 -44.39 25.55 25.53
CA ASN A 59 -45.38 24.94 24.67
C ASN A 59 -44.95 23.53 24.26
N VAL A 60 -45.91 22.67 23.93
CA VAL A 60 -45.67 21.27 23.47
C VAL A 60 -45.31 21.19 21.99
N THR A 61 -45.42 22.28 21.24
CA THR A 61 -45.06 22.32 19.81
C THR A 61 -44.36 23.63 19.46
N ASP A 62 -43.41 23.57 18.55
CA ASP A 62 -42.66 24.69 17.95
C ASP A 62 -43.10 24.97 16.50
N GLU A 63 -44.08 24.25 15.98
CA GLU A 63 -44.59 24.36 14.64
C GLU A 63 -45.83 25.24 14.53
N ASN A 64 -46.18 25.65 13.31
CA ASN A 64 -47.46 26.24 13.02
C ASN A 64 -48.56 25.20 13.16
N LEU A 65 -49.58 25.46 13.98
CA LEU A 65 -50.70 24.55 14.14
C LEU A 65 -51.46 24.39 12.81
N ASN A 66 -51.64 23.16 12.37
CA ASN A 66 -52.39 22.83 11.19
C ASN A 66 -53.13 21.50 11.42
N TYR A 67 -53.82 20.99 10.41
CA TYR A 67 -54.66 19.77 10.54
C TYR A 67 -53.90 18.58 11.07
N LYS A 68 -52.57 18.45 10.83
CA LYS A 68 -51.73 17.33 11.29
C LYS A 68 -51.61 17.30 12.83
N ASN A 69 -51.70 18.44 13.50
CA ASN A 69 -51.62 18.51 14.96
C ASN A 69 -52.89 17.98 15.65
N TYR A 70 -53.98 17.81 14.90
CA TYR A 70 -55.27 17.26 15.39
C TYR A 70 -55.53 15.83 14.97
N LEU A 71 -54.61 15.23 14.22
CA LEU A 71 -54.74 13.84 13.78
C LEU A 71 -53.92 12.90 14.68
N ASN A 72 -54.52 11.78 15.08
CA ASN A 72 -53.75 10.66 15.62
C ASN A 72 -53.02 9.97 14.50
N THR A 73 -51.72 10.15 14.45
CA THR A 73 -50.86 9.51 13.42
C THR A 73 -50.09 8.35 13.97
N THR A 74 -50.21 7.20 13.32
CA THR A 74 -49.35 6.05 13.59
C THR A 74 -48.10 6.19 12.70
N LYS A 75 -46.92 6.26 13.32
CA LYS A 75 -45.65 6.30 12.61
C LYS A 75 -45.22 4.88 12.23
N ILE A 76 -45.11 4.59 10.95
CA ILE A 76 -44.43 3.38 10.49
C ILE A 76 -42.95 3.73 10.37
N VAL A 77 -42.13 3.18 11.26
CA VAL A 77 -40.68 3.34 11.21
C VAL A 77 -40.13 2.25 10.33
N LYS A 78 -39.52 2.63 9.21
CA LYS A 78 -38.76 1.73 8.36
C LYS A 78 -37.29 2.13 8.46
N THR A 79 -36.39 1.14 8.34
CA THR A 79 -34.97 1.42 8.10
C THR A 79 -34.87 2.27 6.82
N ILE A 80 -34.26 3.42 6.93
CA ILE A 80 -33.84 4.20 5.77
C ILE A 80 -32.51 3.60 5.34
N GLU A 81 -32.37 3.24 4.07
CA GLU A 81 -31.02 3.05 3.52
C GLU A 81 -30.25 4.32 3.78
N ILE A 82 -29.19 4.20 4.55
CA ILE A 82 -28.35 5.33 4.92
C ILE A 82 -27.60 5.74 3.65
N ASN A 83 -28.12 6.72 2.93
CA ASN A 83 -27.42 7.42 1.85
C ASN A 83 -26.41 8.44 2.39
N GLN A 84 -25.81 8.17 3.54
CA GLN A 84 -24.60 8.88 3.90
C GLN A 84 -23.49 8.30 3.04
N PRO A 85 -22.67 9.13 2.37
CA PRO A 85 -21.51 8.63 1.65
C PRO A 85 -20.70 7.80 2.62
N THR A 86 -20.50 6.53 2.29
CA THR A 86 -19.61 5.66 3.05
C THR A 86 -18.19 6.22 2.92
N GLU A 87 -17.28 5.83 3.82
CA GLU A 87 -15.85 6.16 3.62
C GLU A 87 -15.38 5.77 2.22
N LYS A 88 -15.92 4.68 1.68
CA LYS A 88 -15.68 4.25 0.30
C LYS A 88 -16.18 5.26 -0.74
N ASP A 89 -17.34 5.88 -0.52
CA ASP A 89 -17.87 6.93 -1.43
C ASP A 89 -17.08 8.23 -1.29
N LEU A 90 -16.65 8.58 -0.08
CA LEU A 90 -15.76 9.72 0.18
C LEU A 90 -14.41 9.47 -0.48
N PHE A 91 -13.90 8.25 -0.40
CA PHE A 91 -12.67 7.82 -1.02
C PHE A 91 -12.78 7.85 -2.55
N ALA A 92 -13.88 7.33 -3.12
CA ALA A 92 -14.14 7.41 -4.56
C ALA A 92 -14.27 8.86 -5.05
N ASN A 93 -14.86 9.76 -4.25
CA ASN A 93 -14.94 11.18 -4.56
C ASN A 93 -13.57 11.88 -4.46
N TYR A 94 -12.75 11.51 -3.48
CA TYR A 94 -11.35 11.95 -3.39
C TYR A 94 -10.59 11.60 -4.66
N TRP A 95 -10.68 10.34 -5.12
CA TRP A 95 -10.00 9.88 -6.35
C TRP A 95 -10.53 10.51 -7.63
N LYS A 96 -11.81 10.91 -7.67
CA LYS A 96 -12.34 11.71 -8.79
C LYS A 96 -11.78 13.13 -8.80
N LYS A 97 -11.57 13.71 -7.62
CA LYS A 97 -10.99 15.06 -7.49
C LYS A 97 -9.51 15.06 -7.89
N TYR A 98 -8.76 14.01 -7.54
CA TYR A 98 -7.34 13.84 -7.85
C TYR A 98 -7.20 12.76 -8.92
N SER A 99 -7.58 13.07 -10.17
CA SER A 99 -7.34 12.17 -11.29
C SER A 99 -5.84 11.95 -11.45
N LEU A 100 -5.37 10.71 -11.19
CA LEU A 100 -3.97 10.32 -11.40
C LEU A 100 -3.65 10.00 -12.85
N GLU A 101 -4.61 10.10 -13.77
CA GLU A 101 -4.44 9.72 -15.18
C GLU A 101 -3.34 10.51 -15.88
N HIS A 102 -3.14 11.76 -15.46
CA HIS A 102 -2.11 12.66 -16.00
C HIS A 102 -1.09 13.09 -14.97
N ALA A 103 -1.14 12.55 -13.74
CA ALA A 103 -0.26 12.97 -12.66
C ALA A 103 1.12 12.32 -12.73
N THR A 104 2.11 13.05 -12.23
CA THR A 104 3.47 12.58 -11.99
C THR A 104 3.81 12.67 -10.49
N VAL A 105 4.88 12.00 -10.06
CA VAL A 105 5.40 12.14 -8.69
C VAL A 105 5.73 13.61 -8.39
N THR A 106 6.27 14.33 -9.39
CA THR A 106 6.59 15.76 -9.31
C THR A 106 5.35 16.60 -8.97
N GLU A 107 4.29 16.43 -9.77
CA GLU A 107 3.05 17.20 -9.59
C GLU A 107 2.38 16.94 -8.24
N LEU A 108 2.36 15.68 -7.75
CA LEU A 108 1.79 15.37 -6.44
C LEU A 108 2.59 15.98 -5.28
N ILE A 109 3.93 15.94 -5.35
CA ILE A 109 4.77 16.55 -4.32
C ILE A 109 4.56 18.06 -4.29
N ASP A 110 4.54 18.73 -5.45
CA ASP A 110 4.28 20.17 -5.54
C ASP A 110 2.91 20.53 -5.01
N GLN A 111 1.88 19.80 -5.44
CA GLN A 111 0.51 20.02 -4.99
C GLN A 111 0.39 19.94 -3.46
N PHE A 112 0.89 18.87 -2.83
CA PHE A 112 0.75 18.73 -1.39
C PHE A 112 1.68 19.65 -0.59
N ALA A 113 2.81 20.06 -1.16
CA ALA A 113 3.64 21.10 -0.56
C ALA A 113 2.96 22.47 -0.57
N GLU A 114 2.02 22.72 -1.48
CA GLU A 114 1.21 23.92 -1.55
C GLU A 114 -0.09 23.81 -0.72
N GLU A 115 -0.84 22.70 -0.85
CA GLU A 115 -2.13 22.51 -0.18
C GLU A 115 -1.98 22.19 1.32
N THR A 116 -0.97 21.38 1.68
CA THR A 116 -0.76 20.87 3.06
C THR A 116 0.71 20.98 3.51
N PRO A 117 1.34 22.19 3.44
CA PRO A 117 2.79 22.36 3.59
C PRO A 117 3.36 21.84 4.91
N ASN A 118 2.60 21.96 5.99
CA ASN A 118 3.03 21.59 7.34
C ASN A 118 2.63 20.16 7.75
N LYS A 119 1.93 19.44 6.88
CA LYS A 119 1.55 18.06 7.15
C LYS A 119 2.76 17.14 7.02
N ASN A 120 2.94 16.25 7.98
CA ASN A 120 3.99 15.24 7.89
C ASN A 120 3.67 14.26 6.76
N TYR A 121 4.62 14.13 5.84
CA TYR A 121 4.66 13.05 4.86
C TYR A 121 5.38 11.82 5.43
N LEU A 122 6.50 12.06 6.13
CA LEU A 122 7.33 11.00 6.68
C LEU A 122 7.76 11.32 8.11
N ILE A 123 7.86 10.27 8.92
CA ILE A 123 8.53 10.28 10.22
C ILE A 123 9.63 9.21 10.18
N ASP A 124 10.88 9.64 10.34
CA ASP A 124 12.02 8.75 10.57
C ASP A 124 12.11 8.47 12.07
N ALA A 125 11.72 7.25 12.47
CA ALA A 125 11.56 6.92 13.88
C ALA A 125 12.90 6.75 14.61
N ASP A 126 13.98 6.41 13.91
CA ASP A 126 15.32 6.29 14.51
C ASP A 126 15.91 7.65 14.87
N LEU A 127 15.60 8.67 14.06
CA LEU A 127 16.08 10.05 14.26
C LEU A 127 15.04 10.94 14.96
N ASP A 128 13.83 10.44 15.21
CA ASP A 128 12.64 11.23 15.63
C ASP A 128 12.42 12.46 14.74
N LEU A 129 12.72 12.30 13.44
CA LEU A 129 12.67 13.37 12.45
C LEU A 129 11.31 13.40 11.74
N HIS A 130 10.58 14.50 11.90
CA HIS A 130 9.33 14.75 11.22
C HIS A 130 9.57 15.56 9.95
N VAL A 131 9.17 15.02 8.80
CA VAL A 131 9.35 15.63 7.49
C VAL A 131 8.01 16.01 6.91
N SER A 132 7.74 17.31 6.86
CA SER A 132 6.55 17.85 6.21
C SER A 132 6.66 17.84 4.68
N TYR A 133 5.54 17.94 3.96
CA TYR A 133 5.55 18.06 2.50
C TYR A 133 6.38 19.25 2.01
N SER A 134 6.31 20.40 2.69
CA SER A 134 7.15 21.55 2.37
C SER A 134 8.63 21.26 2.55
N LYS A 135 9.03 20.58 3.66
CA LYS A 135 10.42 20.19 3.88
C LYS A 135 10.89 19.20 2.82
N LEU A 136 10.09 18.16 2.54
CA LEU A 136 10.41 17.16 1.51
C LEU A 136 10.69 17.84 0.16
N ARG A 137 9.79 18.73 -0.30
CA ARG A 137 9.96 19.47 -1.55
C ARG A 137 11.23 20.32 -1.56
N ASN A 138 11.51 21.04 -0.48
CA ASN A 138 12.72 21.87 -0.40
C ASN A 138 14.00 21.05 -0.48
N ASP A 139 14.05 19.90 0.21
CA ASP A 139 15.19 19.01 0.19
C ASP A 139 15.36 18.34 -1.20
N ILE A 140 14.26 18.00 -1.86
CA ILE A 140 14.26 17.53 -3.27
C ILE A 140 14.83 18.59 -4.22
N LEU A 141 14.45 19.85 -4.06
CA LEU A 141 15.01 20.93 -4.89
C LEU A 141 16.52 21.10 -4.65
N SER A 142 16.99 20.90 -3.43
CA SER A 142 18.44 20.87 -3.12
C SER A 142 19.13 19.70 -3.82
N LEU A 143 18.52 18.52 -3.85
CA LEU A 143 19.02 17.36 -4.61
C LEU A 143 19.11 17.67 -6.12
N GLY A 144 18.14 18.40 -6.68
CA GLY A 144 18.18 18.86 -8.08
C GLY A 144 19.37 19.77 -8.38
N SER A 145 19.74 20.66 -7.46
CA SER A 145 20.94 21.48 -7.58
C SER A 145 22.21 20.62 -7.58
N PHE A 146 22.28 19.62 -6.70
CA PHE A 146 23.36 18.64 -6.68
C PHE A 146 23.48 17.88 -8.01
N PHE A 147 22.35 17.42 -8.57
CA PHE A 147 22.33 16.74 -9.88
C PHE A 147 22.88 17.64 -11.00
N GLN A 148 22.50 18.93 -11.03
CA GLN A 148 23.02 19.87 -12.01
C GLN A 148 24.53 20.05 -11.89
N GLU A 149 25.06 20.23 -10.68
CA GLU A 149 26.49 20.38 -10.40
C GLU A 149 27.29 19.14 -10.85
N ASN A 150 26.73 17.95 -10.68
CA ASN A 150 27.31 16.67 -11.07
C ASN A 150 26.91 16.21 -12.48
N LYS A 151 26.33 17.11 -13.30
CA LYS A 151 25.97 16.87 -14.71
C LYS A 151 25.02 15.66 -14.91
N ILE A 152 24.21 15.33 -13.89
CA ILE A 152 23.14 14.35 -14.02
C ILE A 152 22.02 14.99 -14.85
N GLN A 153 21.53 14.26 -15.83
CA GLN A 153 20.48 14.68 -16.76
C GLN A 153 19.22 13.82 -16.60
N ALA A 154 18.13 14.29 -17.19
CA ALA A 154 16.91 13.48 -17.26
C ALA A 154 17.17 12.13 -17.95
N ASN A 155 16.53 11.08 -17.45
CA ASN A 155 16.71 9.66 -17.82
C ASN A 155 18.07 9.04 -17.45
N ASP A 156 19.01 9.80 -16.86
CA ASP A 156 20.16 9.17 -16.24
C ASP A 156 19.72 8.28 -15.07
N LYS A 157 20.52 7.26 -14.76
CA LYS A 157 20.27 6.36 -13.65
C LYS A 157 21.16 6.75 -12.47
N VAL A 158 20.53 6.87 -11.30
CA VAL A 158 21.21 7.12 -10.03
C VAL A 158 20.82 6.05 -9.05
N GLY A 159 21.80 5.40 -8.43
CA GLY A 159 21.54 4.34 -7.45
C GLY A 159 21.66 4.84 -6.01
N PHE A 160 21.14 4.03 -5.08
CA PHE A 160 21.47 4.19 -3.66
C PHE A 160 21.70 2.85 -2.97
N MET A 161 22.61 2.85 -1.99
CA MET A 161 22.89 1.78 -1.03
C MET A 161 22.85 2.38 0.37
N LEU A 162 21.66 2.47 0.93
CA LEU A 162 21.39 3.05 2.26
C LEU A 162 20.45 2.15 3.04
N ASP A 163 20.50 2.24 4.37
CA ASP A 163 19.43 1.72 5.21
C ASP A 163 18.14 2.53 4.98
N ASN A 164 16.99 2.00 5.44
CA ASN A 164 15.76 2.76 5.42
C ASN A 164 15.89 4.05 6.24
N GLY A 165 15.06 5.02 5.91
CA GLY A 165 15.00 6.32 6.59
C GLY A 165 14.73 7.44 5.62
N TYR A 166 14.78 8.65 6.12
CA TYR A 166 14.50 9.83 5.31
C TYR A 166 15.43 9.97 4.10
N ALA A 167 16.72 9.62 4.25
CA ALA A 167 17.69 9.69 3.16
C ALA A 167 17.29 8.86 1.94
N SER A 168 16.91 7.60 2.15
CA SER A 168 16.49 6.69 1.10
C SER A 168 15.20 7.16 0.41
N VAL A 169 14.25 7.68 1.19
CA VAL A 169 12.98 8.21 0.67
C VAL A 169 13.21 9.51 -0.11
N LEU A 170 14.07 10.39 0.37
CA LEU A 170 14.45 11.62 -0.33
C LEU A 170 15.09 11.33 -1.70
N LEU A 171 16.02 10.37 -1.75
CA LEU A 171 16.65 9.97 -3.00
C LEU A 171 15.66 9.30 -3.95
N PHE A 172 14.80 8.41 -3.41
CA PHE A 172 13.79 7.71 -4.18
C PHE A 172 12.80 8.67 -4.85
N LEU A 173 12.18 9.55 -4.10
CA LEU A 173 11.21 10.52 -4.64
C LEU A 173 11.89 11.66 -5.39
N GLY A 174 13.03 12.13 -4.90
CA GLY A 174 13.73 13.27 -5.47
C GLY A 174 14.35 12.98 -6.84
N ALA A 175 14.89 11.77 -7.07
CA ALA A 175 15.34 11.39 -8.40
C ALA A 175 14.16 11.40 -9.39
N MET A 176 13.04 10.75 -9.05
CA MET A 176 11.83 10.78 -9.88
C MET A 176 11.33 12.19 -10.12
N TYR A 177 11.30 13.05 -9.10
CA TYR A 177 10.88 14.46 -9.22
C TYR A 177 11.66 15.20 -10.32
N HIS A 178 12.94 14.91 -10.47
CA HIS A 178 13.82 15.53 -11.45
C HIS A 178 13.90 14.77 -12.79
N GLY A 179 13.09 13.73 -13.00
CA GLY A 179 13.11 12.91 -14.21
C GLY A 179 14.35 12.01 -14.32
N VAL A 180 15.01 11.72 -13.20
CA VAL A 180 16.13 10.79 -13.07
C VAL A 180 15.59 9.42 -12.66
N VAL A 181 16.07 8.36 -13.28
CA VAL A 181 15.66 6.98 -12.95
C VAL A 181 16.41 6.53 -11.70
N ILE A 182 15.66 6.22 -10.64
CA ILE A 182 16.25 5.72 -9.40
C ILE A 182 16.47 4.21 -9.47
N VAL A 183 17.62 3.75 -8.97
CA VAL A 183 18.00 2.33 -8.91
C VAL A 183 18.30 1.95 -7.46
N PRO A 184 17.31 1.43 -6.72
CA PRO A 184 17.53 0.90 -5.39
C PRO A 184 18.40 -0.38 -5.45
N LEU A 185 19.51 -0.40 -4.72
CA LEU A 185 20.45 -1.52 -4.73
C LEU A 185 20.21 -2.42 -3.51
N ASN A 186 19.94 -3.70 -3.74
CA ASN A 186 19.75 -4.67 -2.67
C ASN A 186 21.08 -4.98 -1.97
N VAL A 187 21.31 -4.35 -0.81
CA VAL A 187 22.53 -4.48 -0.01
C VAL A 187 22.71 -5.83 0.68
N LEU A 188 21.70 -6.71 0.62
CA LEU A 188 21.75 -8.10 1.09
C LEU A 188 22.08 -9.09 -0.03
N ALA A 189 22.04 -8.64 -1.28
CA ALA A 189 22.39 -9.51 -2.41
C ALA A 189 23.87 -9.89 -2.41
N GLY A 190 24.18 -11.00 -3.05
CA GLY A 190 25.58 -11.44 -3.20
C GLY A 190 26.41 -10.48 -4.06
N ALA A 191 27.70 -10.41 -3.80
CA ALA A 191 28.66 -9.50 -4.46
C ALA A 191 28.54 -9.50 -6.00
N LYS A 192 28.38 -10.68 -6.61
CA LYS A 192 28.22 -10.83 -8.06
C LYS A 192 26.93 -10.17 -8.58
N GLN A 193 25.83 -10.29 -7.82
CA GLN A 193 24.55 -9.67 -8.20
C GLN A 193 24.60 -8.15 -8.08
N ILE A 194 25.20 -7.64 -7.00
CA ILE A 194 25.38 -6.19 -6.81
C ILE A 194 26.22 -5.61 -7.95
N LYS A 195 27.36 -6.26 -8.27
CA LYS A 195 28.20 -5.81 -9.39
C LYS A 195 27.44 -5.84 -10.71
N TYR A 196 26.72 -6.91 -10.99
CA TYR A 196 25.89 -7.02 -12.19
C TYR A 196 24.85 -5.90 -12.25
N THR A 197 24.14 -5.63 -11.14
CA THR A 197 23.14 -4.56 -11.08
C THR A 197 23.74 -3.19 -11.37
N ILE A 198 24.90 -2.87 -10.78
CA ILE A 198 25.61 -1.61 -11.02
C ILE A 198 26.01 -1.48 -12.49
N ASP A 199 26.66 -2.50 -13.04
CA ASP A 199 27.18 -2.44 -14.41
C ASP A 199 26.05 -2.46 -15.45
N HIS A 200 24.99 -3.27 -15.24
CA HIS A 200 23.88 -3.41 -16.17
C HIS A 200 22.95 -2.18 -16.16
N SER A 201 22.71 -1.59 -14.99
CA SER A 201 21.86 -0.39 -14.85
C SER A 201 22.47 0.85 -15.50
N GLU A 202 23.80 0.88 -15.69
CA GLU A 202 24.52 2.06 -16.15
C GLU A 202 24.29 3.29 -15.26
N CYS A 203 24.24 3.06 -13.94
CA CYS A 203 24.20 4.17 -12.99
C CYS A 203 25.41 5.09 -13.20
N LYS A 204 25.14 6.39 -13.33
CA LYS A 204 26.20 7.39 -13.35
C LYS A 204 26.76 7.67 -11.96
N LEU A 205 25.90 7.59 -10.96
CA LEU A 205 26.23 7.92 -9.59
C LEU A 205 25.47 6.98 -8.63
N ILE A 206 26.11 6.62 -7.51
CA ILE A 206 25.50 5.88 -6.41
C ILE A 206 25.70 6.64 -5.11
N PHE A 207 24.60 6.95 -4.43
CA PHE A 207 24.64 7.41 -3.03
C PHE A 207 24.80 6.22 -2.09
N SER A 208 25.71 6.30 -1.14
CA SER A 208 25.94 5.23 -0.20
C SER A 208 26.36 5.74 1.18
N SER A 209 26.11 4.98 2.23
CA SER A 209 26.71 5.25 3.53
C SER A 209 28.16 4.74 3.57
N GLU A 210 28.99 5.30 4.45
CA GLU A 210 30.36 4.84 4.71
C GLU A 210 30.41 3.32 4.96
N PHE A 211 29.43 2.79 5.70
CA PHE A 211 29.33 1.36 5.98
C PHE A 211 29.26 0.52 4.70
N TYR A 212 28.39 0.87 3.75
CA TYR A 212 28.23 0.11 2.50
C TYR A 212 29.34 0.39 1.50
N ILE A 213 29.95 1.60 1.51
CA ILE A 213 31.16 1.89 0.71
C ILE A 213 32.28 0.93 1.13
N ASN A 214 32.54 0.80 2.43
CA ASN A 214 33.58 -0.09 2.95
C ASN A 214 33.24 -1.57 2.71
N LYS A 215 31.98 -1.97 2.91
CA LYS A 215 31.51 -3.34 2.69
C LYS A 215 31.68 -3.80 1.25
N PHE A 216 31.49 -2.93 0.28
CA PHE A 216 31.50 -3.22 -1.16
C PHE A 216 32.65 -2.54 -1.92
N GLU A 217 33.73 -2.19 -1.22
CA GLU A 217 34.88 -1.44 -1.78
C GLU A 217 35.44 -2.07 -3.07
N GLU A 218 35.64 -3.39 -3.09
CA GLU A 218 36.16 -4.10 -4.28
C GLU A 218 35.21 -4.01 -5.49
N ILE A 219 33.89 -4.04 -5.25
CA ILE A 219 32.89 -3.95 -6.31
C ILE A 219 32.86 -2.52 -6.85
N LEU A 220 32.74 -1.54 -5.95
CA LEU A 220 32.62 -0.13 -6.29
C LEU A 220 33.87 0.37 -7.01
N SER A 221 35.07 0.02 -6.54
CA SER A 221 36.34 0.41 -7.19
C SER A 221 36.56 -0.24 -8.55
N SER A 222 35.96 -1.43 -8.80
CA SER A 222 36.03 -2.11 -10.09
C SER A 222 34.94 -1.68 -11.09
N SER A 223 33.95 -0.93 -10.64
CA SER A 223 32.86 -0.39 -11.46
C SER A 223 33.20 1.04 -11.92
N LYS A 224 32.64 1.46 -13.07
CA LYS A 224 32.84 2.82 -13.61
C LYS A 224 31.84 3.85 -13.07
N VAL A 225 31.27 3.58 -11.90
CA VAL A 225 30.26 4.43 -11.27
C VAL A 225 30.90 5.40 -10.30
N GLU A 226 30.42 6.62 -10.27
CA GLU A 226 30.78 7.58 -9.23
C GLU A 226 30.03 7.23 -7.93
N VAL A 227 30.75 7.23 -6.81
CA VAL A 227 30.17 6.93 -5.49
C VAL A 227 30.24 8.19 -4.62
N VAL A 228 29.08 8.59 -4.12
CA VAL A 228 28.94 9.74 -3.23
C VAL A 228 28.56 9.24 -1.85
N GLU A 229 29.38 9.56 -0.86
CA GLU A 229 29.02 9.32 0.53
C GLU A 229 27.92 10.28 0.98
N TYR A 230 26.78 9.71 1.36
CA TYR A 230 25.66 10.47 1.88
C TYR A 230 25.71 10.54 3.41
N THR A 231 26.02 11.72 3.94
CA THR A 231 26.11 11.98 5.40
C THR A 231 24.96 12.86 5.91
N GLY A 232 23.98 13.18 5.04
CA GLY A 232 22.83 14.04 5.33
C GLY A 232 22.56 14.99 4.17
N ILE A 233 21.46 15.75 4.26
CA ILE A 233 21.09 16.72 3.21
C ILE A 233 22.20 17.76 2.97
N GLU A 234 22.98 18.06 4.00
CA GLU A 234 24.09 19.02 3.90
C GLU A 234 25.25 18.51 3.03
N SER A 235 25.36 17.18 2.84
CA SER A 235 26.36 16.58 1.94
C SER A 235 26.04 16.82 0.45
N LEU A 236 24.80 17.19 0.14
CA LEU A 236 24.37 17.54 -1.21
C LEU A 236 24.79 18.96 -1.64
N GLY A 237 25.60 19.63 -0.83
CA GLY A 237 26.14 20.96 -1.12
C GLY A 237 25.31 22.12 -0.57
N LYS A 238 25.98 23.19 -0.17
CA LYS A 238 25.34 24.45 0.21
C LYS A 238 25.08 25.28 -1.05
N SER A 239 24.06 24.89 -1.82
CA SER A 239 23.55 25.88 -2.80
C SER A 239 22.85 26.97 -2.00
N ASN A 240 23.54 28.12 -1.83
CA ASN A 240 22.97 29.33 -1.23
C ASN A 240 21.84 29.96 -2.07
N GLN A 241 21.50 29.35 -3.19
CA GLN A 241 20.40 29.73 -4.07
C GLN A 241 19.66 28.46 -4.50
N ILE A 242 18.66 28.07 -3.74
CA ILE A 242 17.66 27.09 -4.21
C ILE A 242 17.04 27.70 -5.46
N ASN A 243 17.42 27.20 -6.62
CA ASN A 243 16.79 27.61 -7.86
C ASN A 243 15.42 26.93 -7.94
N LEU A 244 14.37 27.64 -7.57
CA LEU A 244 12.99 27.15 -7.57
C LEU A 244 12.51 26.64 -8.95
N ASN A 245 13.28 26.93 -10.01
CA ASN A 245 13.03 26.46 -11.36
C ASN A 245 13.95 25.29 -11.78
N SER A 246 14.59 24.60 -10.84
CA SER A 246 15.61 23.58 -11.10
C SER A 246 15.08 22.18 -11.44
N SER A 247 13.86 22.05 -11.95
CA SER A 247 13.45 20.79 -12.60
C SER A 247 14.38 20.54 -13.79
N LEU A 248 15.06 19.38 -13.84
CA LEU A 248 15.96 19.02 -14.94
C LEU A 248 15.21 18.82 -16.25
N SER A 249 13.94 18.43 -16.18
CA SER A 249 13.01 18.31 -17.30
C SER A 249 11.55 18.31 -16.84
N SER A 250 10.63 18.55 -17.77
CA SER A 250 9.22 18.26 -17.55
C SER A 250 9.01 16.75 -17.57
N THR A 251 8.60 16.16 -16.46
CA THR A 251 8.16 14.76 -16.40
C THR A 251 6.74 14.60 -16.94
N ASN A 252 6.43 13.43 -17.47
CA ASN A 252 5.08 13.02 -17.84
C ASN A 252 4.80 11.61 -17.31
N PRO A 253 3.55 11.12 -17.32
CA PRO A 253 3.20 9.80 -16.78
C PRO A 253 4.02 8.64 -17.34
N SER A 254 4.47 8.71 -18.60
CA SER A 254 5.27 7.66 -19.25
C SER A 254 6.77 7.81 -19.05
N THR A 255 7.24 8.88 -18.39
CA THR A 255 8.66 9.06 -18.09
C THR A 255 9.15 7.92 -17.20
N PRO A 256 10.27 7.23 -17.54
CA PRO A 256 10.89 6.24 -16.67
C PRO A 256 11.23 6.82 -15.30
N ALA A 257 10.95 6.08 -14.24
CA ALA A 257 11.05 6.55 -12.86
C ALA A 257 11.91 5.65 -11.97
N VAL A 258 11.67 4.34 -12.00
CA VAL A 258 12.34 3.35 -11.15
C VAL A 258 12.86 2.19 -12.00
N LEU A 259 14.10 1.78 -11.77
CA LEU A 259 14.66 0.55 -12.31
C LEU A 259 15.02 -0.37 -11.16
N ILE A 260 14.22 -1.39 -10.93
CA ILE A 260 14.37 -2.32 -9.81
C ILE A 260 14.68 -3.73 -10.33
N TYR A 261 15.63 -4.43 -9.67
CA TYR A 261 16.10 -5.73 -10.12
C TYR A 261 15.43 -6.86 -9.35
N THR A 262 14.91 -7.84 -10.10
CA THR A 262 14.32 -9.07 -9.55
C THR A 262 15.33 -10.21 -9.61
N SER A 263 15.26 -11.12 -8.65
CA SER A 263 16.07 -12.34 -8.63
C SER A 263 15.53 -13.39 -9.62
N GLY A 264 15.50 -13.08 -10.91
CA GLY A 264 14.90 -13.98 -11.91
C GLY A 264 15.24 -15.47 -11.70
N THR A 265 14.29 -16.36 -11.99
CA THR A 265 14.44 -17.83 -11.90
C THR A 265 15.58 -18.41 -12.74
N THR A 266 16.17 -17.62 -13.62
CA THR A 266 17.33 -17.97 -14.46
C THR A 266 18.68 -17.66 -13.81
N GLY A 267 18.70 -17.18 -12.57
CA GLY A 267 19.92 -16.82 -11.83
C GLY A 267 20.52 -15.45 -12.18
N VAL A 268 20.14 -14.84 -13.30
CA VAL A 268 20.56 -13.47 -13.67
C VAL A 268 19.42 -12.51 -13.38
N PRO A 269 19.64 -11.47 -12.55
CA PRO A 269 18.59 -10.51 -12.23
C PRO A 269 18.10 -9.77 -13.48
N LYS A 270 16.77 -9.57 -13.58
CA LYS A 270 16.14 -8.73 -14.59
C LYS A 270 15.80 -7.36 -14.01
N GLY A 271 16.08 -6.29 -14.74
CA GLY A 271 15.71 -4.93 -14.35
C GLY A 271 14.31 -4.59 -14.84
N ALA A 272 13.32 -4.53 -13.96
CA ALA A 272 11.98 -4.03 -14.27
C ALA A 272 11.99 -2.50 -14.30
N LEU A 273 11.66 -1.90 -15.44
CA LEU A 273 11.60 -0.45 -15.63
C LEU A 273 10.16 0.03 -15.44
N LEU A 274 9.95 0.89 -14.45
CA LEU A 274 8.65 1.47 -14.10
C LEU A 274 8.63 2.96 -14.44
N SER A 275 7.50 3.44 -14.97
CA SER A 275 7.22 4.86 -15.21
C SER A 275 6.60 5.54 -13.99
N HIS A 276 6.48 6.88 -14.01
CA HIS A 276 5.68 7.63 -13.04
C HIS A 276 4.27 7.08 -12.92
N LYS A 277 3.64 6.75 -14.06
CA LYS A 277 2.30 6.16 -14.09
C LYS A 277 2.24 4.83 -13.33
N ASN A 278 3.22 3.94 -13.56
CA ASN A 278 3.26 2.65 -12.86
C ASN A 278 3.44 2.83 -11.35
N VAL A 279 4.36 3.72 -10.93
CA VAL A 279 4.62 4.04 -9.51
C VAL A 279 3.35 4.56 -8.82
N LEU A 280 2.69 5.53 -9.42
CA LEU A 280 1.47 6.11 -8.86
C LEU A 280 0.30 5.12 -8.89
N ALA A 281 0.19 4.28 -9.94
CA ALA A 281 -0.82 3.23 -10.00
C ALA A 281 -0.61 2.17 -8.90
N GLY A 282 0.63 1.75 -8.63
CA GLY A 282 0.95 0.84 -7.53
C GLY A 282 0.56 1.41 -6.16
N GLY A 283 0.91 2.67 -5.89
CA GLY A 283 0.48 3.37 -4.68
C GLY A 283 -1.04 3.50 -4.58
N ARG A 284 -1.71 3.86 -5.69
CA ARG A 284 -3.16 3.98 -5.79
C ARG A 284 -3.87 2.65 -5.54
N ASN A 285 -3.43 1.56 -6.18
CA ASN A 285 -4.04 0.25 -6.02
C ASN A 285 -3.96 -0.20 -4.55
N THR A 286 -2.83 0.07 -3.89
CA THR A 286 -2.66 -0.17 -2.44
C THR A 286 -3.62 0.68 -1.63
N ALA A 287 -3.69 1.98 -1.89
CA ALA A 287 -4.57 2.89 -1.16
C ALA A 287 -6.05 2.52 -1.34
N LEU A 288 -6.46 2.12 -2.56
CA LEU A 288 -7.82 1.64 -2.84
C LEU A 288 -8.16 0.38 -2.04
N ALA A 289 -7.28 -0.62 -2.07
CA ALA A 289 -7.52 -1.90 -1.41
C ALA A 289 -7.61 -1.80 0.11
N HIS A 290 -6.84 -0.88 0.69
CA HIS A 290 -6.74 -0.69 2.14
C HIS A 290 -7.55 0.49 2.67
N GLU A 291 -8.32 1.16 1.78
CA GLU A 291 -9.13 2.32 2.15
C GLU A 291 -8.29 3.38 2.89
N VAL A 292 -7.08 3.64 2.35
CA VAL A 292 -6.15 4.60 2.96
C VAL A 292 -6.64 6.02 2.71
N VAL A 293 -6.72 6.79 3.77
CA VAL A 293 -7.13 8.20 3.76
C VAL A 293 -6.01 9.11 4.26
N SER A 294 -6.19 10.41 4.09
CA SER A 294 -5.14 11.38 4.43
C SER A 294 -4.78 11.45 5.92
N SER A 295 -5.65 10.97 6.81
CA SER A 295 -5.37 10.88 8.26
C SER A 295 -4.58 9.62 8.65
N ASP A 296 -4.39 8.68 7.74
CA ASP A 296 -3.66 7.44 8.03
C ASP A 296 -2.17 7.67 8.25
N VAL A 297 -1.59 6.81 9.06
CA VAL A 297 -0.16 6.72 9.33
C VAL A 297 0.27 5.27 9.12
N SER A 298 1.01 5.00 8.04
CA SER A 298 1.53 3.67 7.76
C SER A 298 2.87 3.43 8.45
N PHE A 299 3.14 2.19 8.88
CA PHE A 299 4.45 1.80 9.40
C PHE A 299 5.17 0.92 8.38
N CYS A 300 6.28 1.41 7.84
CA CYS A 300 7.14 0.77 6.87
C CYS A 300 8.37 0.16 7.56
N VAL A 301 8.40 -1.16 7.68
CA VAL A 301 9.53 -1.91 8.24
C VAL A 301 10.34 -2.65 7.19
N LEU A 302 9.80 -2.72 5.96
CA LEU A 302 10.42 -3.46 4.86
C LEU A 302 11.47 -2.60 4.16
N PRO A 303 12.53 -3.23 3.61
CA PRO A 303 13.63 -2.49 2.99
C PRO A 303 13.20 -1.71 1.75
N LEU A 304 13.69 -0.46 1.62
CA LEU A 304 13.41 0.45 0.50
C LEU A 304 14.20 0.12 -0.79
N TYR A 305 14.74 -1.07 -0.90
CA TYR A 305 15.23 -1.65 -2.15
C TYR A 305 14.31 -2.78 -2.66
N HIS A 306 13.14 -2.96 -2.03
CA HIS A 306 12.09 -3.85 -2.47
C HIS A 306 10.82 -3.09 -2.82
N ILE A 307 10.20 -3.50 -3.92
CA ILE A 307 8.98 -2.89 -4.47
C ILE A 307 7.86 -2.75 -3.43
N ASN A 308 7.77 -3.67 -2.46
CA ASN A 308 6.75 -3.62 -1.41
C ASN A 308 6.89 -2.35 -0.56
N ALA A 309 8.07 -2.03 -0.04
CA ALA A 309 8.26 -0.81 0.75
C ALA A 309 8.02 0.45 -0.09
N GLU A 310 8.57 0.49 -1.31
CA GLU A 310 8.53 1.65 -2.19
C GLU A 310 7.10 2.02 -2.63
N MET A 311 6.33 1.03 -3.10
CA MET A 311 5.00 1.29 -3.64
C MET A 311 3.93 1.24 -2.56
N VAL A 312 3.99 0.22 -1.68
CA VAL A 312 2.94 0.02 -0.68
C VAL A 312 2.99 1.05 0.43
N SER A 313 4.18 1.42 0.90
CA SER A 313 4.30 2.40 1.99
C SER A 313 4.55 3.81 1.47
N ILE A 314 5.62 4.01 0.67
CA ILE A 314 6.04 5.35 0.25
C ILE A 314 5.08 5.94 -0.79
N SER A 315 4.82 5.21 -1.90
CA SER A 315 3.97 5.73 -2.98
C SER A 315 2.51 5.81 -2.57
N SER A 316 1.98 4.86 -1.76
CA SER A 316 0.60 4.95 -1.28
C SER A 316 0.38 6.14 -0.34
N ALA A 317 1.36 6.44 0.52
CA ALA A 317 1.30 7.63 1.37
C ALA A 317 1.33 8.92 0.53
N LEU A 318 2.13 8.96 -0.54
CA LEU A 318 2.15 10.11 -1.45
C LEU A 318 0.79 10.29 -2.14
N VAL A 319 0.24 9.26 -2.78
CA VAL A 319 -1.03 9.39 -3.53
C VAL A 319 -2.24 9.67 -2.64
N SER A 320 -2.21 9.26 -1.37
CA SER A 320 -3.30 9.49 -0.41
C SER A 320 -3.11 10.75 0.46
N ASN A 321 -2.03 11.50 0.27
CA ASN A 321 -1.66 12.60 1.15
C ASN A 321 -1.64 12.15 2.62
N SER A 322 -1.16 10.93 2.91
CA SER A 322 -1.05 10.38 4.27
C SER A 322 0.39 10.45 4.78
N CYS A 323 0.66 9.85 5.94
CA CYS A 323 1.98 9.84 6.56
C CYS A 323 2.56 8.42 6.57
N VAL A 324 3.88 8.30 6.43
CA VAL A 324 4.60 7.04 6.62
C VAL A 324 5.63 7.18 7.73
N VAL A 325 5.65 6.21 8.64
CA VAL A 325 6.71 6.04 9.65
C VAL A 325 7.68 4.98 9.13
N THR A 326 8.97 5.25 9.18
CA THR A 326 10.02 4.31 8.75
C THR A 326 11.07 4.12 9.81
N ILE A 327 11.73 2.96 9.80
CA ILE A 327 12.89 2.61 10.65
C ILE A 327 13.98 2.00 9.79
N GLY A 328 15.23 2.16 10.17
CA GLY A 328 16.39 1.65 9.44
C GLY A 328 16.42 0.13 9.34
N LYS A 329 16.12 -0.54 10.43
CA LYS A 329 16.06 -2.02 10.49
C LYS A 329 14.92 -2.49 11.37
N PHE A 330 14.25 -3.55 10.93
CA PHE A 330 13.23 -4.22 11.73
C PHE A 330 13.83 -4.71 13.07
N SER A 331 13.08 -4.46 14.15
CA SER A 331 13.35 -4.99 15.49
C SER A 331 12.03 -5.43 16.13
N VAL A 332 11.97 -6.68 16.56
CA VAL A 332 10.80 -7.23 17.24
C VAL A 332 10.48 -6.43 18.50
N SER A 333 11.49 -6.12 19.29
CA SER A 333 11.35 -5.42 20.57
C SER A 333 10.79 -4.01 20.47
N ASN A 334 10.96 -3.33 19.33
CA ASN A 334 10.53 -1.94 19.15
C ASN A 334 9.27 -1.80 18.28
N PHE A 335 8.84 -2.88 17.64
CA PHE A 335 7.77 -2.85 16.62
C PHE A 335 6.47 -2.23 17.15
N TRP A 336 5.96 -2.77 18.25
CA TRP A 336 4.70 -2.34 18.81
C TRP A 336 4.77 -0.97 19.49
N GLN A 337 5.92 -0.65 20.13
CA GLN A 337 6.15 0.67 20.74
C GLN A 337 6.20 1.80 19.69
N ILE A 338 6.74 1.54 18.51
CA ILE A 338 6.74 2.50 17.41
C ILE A 338 5.31 2.73 16.90
N ILE A 339 4.52 1.67 16.76
CA ILE A 339 3.10 1.78 16.37
C ILE A 339 2.33 2.65 17.37
N GLU A 340 2.52 2.43 18.68
CA GLU A 340 1.90 3.25 19.72
C GLU A 340 2.41 4.69 19.69
N LYS A 341 3.74 4.89 19.70
CA LYS A 341 4.36 6.22 19.79
C LYS A 341 3.90 7.14 18.68
N TYR A 342 3.86 6.64 17.45
CA TYR A 342 3.48 7.43 16.28
C TYR A 342 2.04 7.24 15.84
N GLN A 343 1.23 6.51 16.62
CA GLN A 343 -0.19 6.26 16.37
C GLN A 343 -0.44 5.70 14.98
N CYS A 344 0.36 4.69 14.58
CA CYS A 344 0.25 4.08 13.27
C CYS A 344 -1.11 3.41 13.10
N THR A 345 -1.72 3.59 11.94
CA THR A 345 -3.06 3.04 11.63
C THR A 345 -2.99 1.71 10.89
N TRP A 346 -1.88 1.43 10.25
CA TRP A 346 -1.60 0.15 9.60
C TRP A 346 -0.10 -0.06 9.39
N PHE A 347 0.30 -1.31 9.15
CA PHE A 347 1.68 -1.68 8.85
C PHE A 347 1.78 -2.70 7.71
N SER A 348 2.94 -2.78 7.04
CA SER A 348 3.24 -3.79 6.02
C SER A 348 4.42 -4.66 6.41
N VAL A 349 4.21 -5.98 6.39
CA VAL A 349 5.19 -6.99 6.80
C VAL A 349 5.22 -8.16 5.81
N VAL A 350 6.14 -9.09 6.03
CA VAL A 350 6.21 -10.39 5.36
C VAL A 350 5.92 -11.51 6.37
N PRO A 351 5.56 -12.74 5.94
CA PRO A 351 5.25 -13.85 6.86
C PRO A 351 6.33 -14.13 7.90
N THR A 352 7.60 -14.00 7.55
CA THR A 352 8.71 -14.17 8.50
C THR A 352 8.65 -13.18 9.67
N ILE A 353 8.28 -11.91 9.42
CA ILE A 353 8.09 -10.92 10.49
C ILE A 353 6.90 -11.31 11.37
N ILE A 354 5.81 -11.80 10.80
CA ILE A 354 4.66 -12.30 11.55
C ILE A 354 5.09 -13.43 12.49
N ASN A 355 5.91 -14.37 12.01
CA ASN A 355 6.44 -15.45 12.83
C ASN A 355 7.34 -14.92 13.96
N TYR A 356 8.21 -13.95 13.70
CA TYR A 356 9.02 -13.33 14.76
C TYR A 356 8.16 -12.66 15.83
N LEU A 357 7.14 -11.90 15.45
CA LEU A 357 6.24 -11.26 16.39
C LEU A 357 5.42 -12.28 17.20
N LEU A 358 5.04 -13.42 16.62
CA LEU A 358 4.32 -14.50 17.30
C LEU A 358 5.17 -15.29 18.29
N ASN A 359 6.50 -15.26 18.13
CA ASN A 359 7.44 -15.95 18.99
C ASN A 359 8.09 -15.01 20.03
N ASP A 360 7.69 -13.74 20.06
CA ASP A 360 8.10 -12.78 21.09
C ASP A 360 7.12 -12.79 22.27
N ASP A 361 7.64 -12.70 23.48
CA ASP A 361 6.86 -12.68 24.72
C ASP A 361 6.28 -11.29 25.06
N PHE A 362 6.37 -10.33 24.14
CA PHE A 362 5.90 -8.97 24.38
C PHE A 362 4.38 -8.89 24.55
N ASP A 363 3.91 -8.37 25.68
CA ASP A 363 2.49 -8.19 25.96
C ASP A 363 1.96 -6.88 25.36
N VAL A 364 1.39 -6.96 24.17
CA VAL A 364 0.79 -5.81 23.45
C VAL A 364 -0.40 -5.17 24.20
N LYS A 365 -1.00 -5.87 25.18
CA LYS A 365 -2.12 -5.33 25.97
C LYS A 365 -1.72 -4.17 26.87
N THR A 366 -0.42 -3.96 27.05
CA THR A 366 0.12 -2.81 27.79
C THR A 366 0.12 -1.52 26.98
N LEU A 367 -0.12 -1.59 25.68
CA LEU A 367 -0.06 -0.49 24.74
C LEU A 367 -1.46 -0.02 24.30
N ASN A 368 -1.56 1.25 23.91
CA ASN A 368 -2.74 1.79 23.27
C ASN A 368 -2.63 1.67 21.73
N LEU A 369 -3.27 0.64 21.18
CA LEU A 369 -3.31 0.35 19.75
C LEU A 369 -4.68 0.65 19.12
N GLU A 370 -5.51 1.48 19.72
CA GLU A 370 -6.88 1.76 19.24
C GLU A 370 -6.95 2.33 17.83
N ASN A 371 -5.89 3.03 17.38
CA ASN A 371 -5.81 3.57 16.03
C ASN A 371 -5.35 2.55 14.99
N LEU A 372 -4.82 1.40 15.42
CA LEU A 372 -4.32 0.36 14.50
C LEU A 372 -5.49 -0.42 13.89
N ARG A 373 -5.72 -0.24 12.61
CA ARG A 373 -6.83 -0.86 11.86
C ARG A 373 -6.49 -2.28 11.40
N PHE A 374 -5.29 -2.49 10.87
CA PHE A 374 -4.83 -3.79 10.35
C PHE A 374 -3.31 -3.84 10.16
N GLY A 375 -2.79 -5.06 10.03
CA GLY A 375 -1.50 -5.35 9.42
C GLY A 375 -1.70 -5.92 8.01
N ARG A 376 -0.75 -5.68 7.12
CA ARG A 376 -0.71 -6.22 5.76
C ARG A 376 0.42 -7.23 5.64
N SER A 377 0.15 -8.42 5.07
CA SER A 377 1.16 -9.43 4.74
C SER A 377 1.26 -9.63 3.24
N ALA A 378 2.48 -9.67 2.71
CA ALA A 378 2.75 -9.88 1.29
C ALA A 378 4.14 -10.49 1.03
N SER A 379 4.50 -10.58 -0.25
CA SER A 379 5.79 -11.06 -0.79
C SER A 379 6.03 -12.56 -0.67
N ALA A 380 5.27 -13.25 0.16
CA ALA A 380 5.21 -14.71 0.25
C ALA A 380 3.80 -15.11 0.73
N PRO A 381 3.36 -16.34 0.47
CA PRO A 381 2.11 -16.86 1.01
C PRO A 381 2.11 -16.87 2.53
N LEU A 382 0.98 -16.50 3.14
CA LEU A 382 0.79 -16.61 4.58
C LEU A 382 -0.03 -17.86 4.89
N SER A 383 0.56 -18.79 5.66
CA SER A 383 -0.20 -19.97 6.10
C SER A 383 -1.48 -19.56 6.84
N PRO A 384 -2.64 -20.15 6.49
CA PRO A 384 -3.91 -19.83 7.16
C PRO A 384 -3.86 -20.03 8.68
N GLU A 385 -3.07 -20.97 9.15
CA GLU A 385 -2.92 -21.24 10.59
C GLU A 385 -2.11 -20.13 11.29
N VAL A 386 -1.02 -19.67 10.68
CA VAL A 386 -0.22 -18.54 11.18
C VAL A 386 -1.05 -17.26 11.16
N HIS A 387 -1.83 -17.03 10.11
CA HIS A 387 -2.74 -15.91 9.96
C HIS A 387 -3.74 -15.85 11.13
N LYS A 388 -4.52 -16.93 11.34
CA LYS A 388 -5.48 -17.03 12.44
C LYS A 388 -4.83 -16.86 13.82
N LYS A 389 -3.63 -17.45 13.99
CA LYS A 389 -2.90 -17.36 15.26
C LYS A 389 -2.51 -15.92 15.56
N PHE A 390 -2.02 -15.18 14.57
CA PHE A 390 -1.65 -13.76 14.72
C PHE A 390 -2.85 -12.91 15.13
N GLU A 391 -3.96 -13.00 14.39
CA GLU A 391 -5.18 -12.25 14.68
C GLU A 391 -5.71 -12.55 16.09
N LYS A 392 -5.69 -13.83 16.50
CA LYS A 392 -6.12 -14.24 17.85
C LYS A 392 -5.18 -13.72 18.95
N THR A 393 -3.87 -13.72 18.71
CA THR A 393 -2.86 -13.34 19.72
C THR A 393 -2.87 -11.84 19.96
N PHE A 394 -2.87 -11.04 18.90
CA PHE A 394 -2.70 -9.59 18.98
C PHE A 394 -4.01 -8.82 18.85
N ASN A 395 -5.11 -9.47 18.50
CA ASN A 395 -6.40 -8.83 18.17
C ASN A 395 -6.24 -7.76 17.06
N VAL A 396 -5.33 -7.99 16.12
CA VAL A 396 -5.06 -7.15 14.96
C VAL A 396 -5.32 -7.97 13.71
N LYS A 397 -6.17 -7.46 12.83
CA LYS A 397 -6.48 -8.11 11.55
C LYS A 397 -5.26 -8.11 10.64
N ILE A 398 -5.05 -9.20 9.89
CA ILE A 398 -4.07 -9.27 8.81
C ILE A 398 -4.80 -9.28 7.45
N ILE A 399 -4.35 -8.46 6.53
CA ILE A 399 -4.79 -8.45 5.15
C ILE A 399 -3.70 -9.10 4.30
N GLU A 400 -3.97 -10.31 3.81
CA GLU A 400 -3.08 -10.97 2.87
C GLU A 400 -3.25 -10.38 1.48
N THR A 401 -2.12 -10.14 0.80
CA THR A 401 -2.08 -9.51 -0.52
C THR A 401 -1.03 -10.18 -1.40
N MET A 402 -1.20 -10.05 -2.71
CA MET A 402 -0.24 -10.51 -3.71
C MET A 402 0.21 -9.34 -4.59
N GLY A 403 1.46 -9.37 -4.99
CA GLY A 403 2.04 -8.41 -5.94
C GLY A 403 3.40 -8.85 -6.45
N LEU A 404 3.83 -8.22 -7.52
CA LEU A 404 5.11 -8.48 -8.19
C LEU A 404 5.87 -7.16 -8.38
N THR A 405 7.16 -7.26 -8.60
CA THR A 405 7.98 -6.09 -8.98
C THR A 405 7.49 -5.51 -10.30
N GLU A 406 7.18 -6.38 -11.24
CA GLU A 406 6.70 -6.07 -12.59
C GLU A 406 5.34 -5.39 -12.62
N THR A 407 4.61 -5.42 -11.50
CA THR A 407 3.28 -4.80 -11.37
C THR A 407 3.27 -3.65 -10.36
N ALA A 408 4.41 -3.01 -10.12
CA ALA A 408 4.55 -1.95 -9.12
C ALA A 408 3.86 -2.33 -7.79
N ALA A 409 4.19 -3.49 -7.26
CA ALA A 409 3.68 -4.17 -6.08
C ALA A 409 2.28 -4.76 -6.26
N GLN A 410 1.21 -4.09 -5.82
CA GLN A 410 -0.06 -4.74 -5.52
C GLN A 410 -0.90 -5.09 -6.75
N ILE A 411 -1.34 -6.34 -6.79
CA ILE A 411 -2.26 -6.92 -7.77
C ILE A 411 -3.58 -7.27 -7.08
N LEU A 412 -3.50 -8.16 -6.08
CA LEU A 412 -4.62 -8.70 -5.33
C LEU A 412 -4.52 -8.29 -3.86
N SER A 413 -5.65 -8.10 -3.22
CA SER A 413 -5.74 -7.86 -1.78
C SER A 413 -7.02 -8.42 -1.21
N ASN A 414 -6.96 -8.99 -0.04
CA ASN A 414 -8.16 -9.17 0.76
C ASN A 414 -8.73 -7.79 1.12
N PRO A 415 -10.06 -7.66 1.16
CA PRO A 415 -10.71 -6.42 1.60
C PRO A 415 -10.51 -6.20 3.10
N THR A 416 -10.64 -4.95 3.54
CA THR A 416 -10.57 -4.56 4.95
C THR A 416 -11.62 -5.26 5.82
N THR A 417 -12.74 -5.70 5.21
CA THR A 417 -13.78 -6.51 5.84
C THR A 417 -14.19 -7.66 4.94
N GLY A 418 -14.46 -8.84 5.51
CA GLY A 418 -14.95 -10.01 4.73
C GLY A 418 -13.87 -10.69 3.88
N GLY A 419 -12.60 -10.61 4.25
CA GLY A 419 -11.51 -11.36 3.60
C GLY A 419 -11.59 -12.87 3.87
N LYS A 420 -10.86 -13.65 3.05
CA LYS A 420 -10.75 -15.11 3.18
C LYS A 420 -9.32 -15.52 3.48
N HIS A 421 -9.08 -16.26 4.56
CA HIS A 421 -7.76 -16.82 4.87
C HIS A 421 -7.29 -17.77 3.77
N GLY A 422 -6.02 -17.67 3.40
CA GLY A 422 -5.42 -18.45 2.30
C GLY A 422 -5.70 -17.91 0.91
N SER A 423 -6.55 -16.89 0.78
CA SER A 423 -6.77 -16.16 -0.47
C SER A 423 -5.84 -14.96 -0.57
N ALA A 424 -5.32 -14.70 -1.76
CA ALA A 424 -4.62 -13.46 -2.08
C ALA A 424 -5.58 -12.26 -2.21
N GLY A 425 -6.89 -12.49 -2.20
CA GLY A 425 -7.94 -11.49 -2.26
C GLY A 425 -8.50 -11.25 -3.65
N LYS A 426 -8.93 -10.02 -3.89
CA LYS A 426 -9.55 -9.54 -5.14
C LYS A 426 -8.65 -8.53 -5.85
N ALA A 427 -8.91 -8.29 -7.14
CA ALA A 427 -8.21 -7.27 -7.91
C ALA A 427 -8.63 -5.84 -7.51
N TYR A 428 -7.66 -4.93 -7.41
CA TYR A 428 -7.88 -3.51 -7.14
C TYR A 428 -7.06 -2.65 -8.10
N GLY A 429 -7.74 -1.88 -8.94
CA GLY A 429 -7.14 -0.93 -9.88
C GLY A 429 -6.45 -1.57 -11.10
N ASN A 430 -6.53 -2.88 -11.24
CA ASN A 430 -6.06 -3.65 -12.38
C ASN A 430 -7.07 -4.74 -12.73
N GLU A 431 -6.91 -5.37 -13.89
CA GLU A 431 -7.69 -6.51 -14.33
C GLU A 431 -6.85 -7.79 -14.18
N VAL A 432 -7.40 -8.79 -13.51
CA VAL A 432 -6.77 -10.10 -13.31
C VAL A 432 -7.67 -11.17 -13.93
N ARG A 433 -7.08 -12.07 -14.68
CA ARG A 433 -7.75 -13.22 -15.27
C ARG A 433 -6.91 -14.48 -15.09
N ILE A 434 -7.52 -15.63 -15.34
CA ILE A 434 -6.85 -16.92 -15.36
C ILE A 434 -6.90 -17.49 -16.77
N ILE A 435 -5.78 -18.04 -17.24
CA ILE A 435 -5.67 -18.68 -18.56
C ILE A 435 -5.15 -20.11 -18.44
N ASP A 436 -5.55 -20.97 -19.39
CA ASP A 436 -4.96 -22.29 -19.57
C ASP A 436 -3.61 -22.23 -20.31
N ASP A 437 -2.96 -23.40 -20.51
CA ASP A 437 -1.69 -23.50 -21.25
C ASP A 437 -1.82 -23.16 -22.76
N HIS A 438 -3.03 -23.04 -23.27
CA HIS A 438 -3.31 -22.62 -24.65
C HIS A 438 -3.65 -21.13 -24.77
N GLY A 439 -3.70 -20.40 -23.64
CA GLY A 439 -4.03 -18.98 -23.58
C GLY A 439 -5.54 -18.69 -23.54
N ASN A 440 -6.40 -19.71 -23.38
CA ASN A 440 -7.85 -19.49 -23.25
C ASN A 440 -8.19 -19.00 -21.84
N TYR A 441 -9.08 -18.03 -21.72
CA TYR A 441 -9.58 -17.56 -20.44
C TYR A 441 -10.47 -18.59 -19.77
N LEU A 442 -10.21 -18.84 -18.49
CA LEU A 442 -10.92 -19.81 -17.68
C LEU A 442 -12.04 -19.16 -16.85
N SER A 443 -13.02 -19.98 -16.46
CA SER A 443 -14.10 -19.58 -15.58
C SER A 443 -13.75 -19.78 -14.11
N ALA A 444 -14.53 -19.19 -13.20
CA ALA A 444 -14.40 -19.43 -11.77
C ALA A 444 -14.40 -20.93 -11.43
N GLY A 445 -13.50 -21.35 -10.54
CA GLY A 445 -13.29 -22.73 -10.14
C GLY A 445 -12.27 -23.50 -10.99
N GLU A 446 -11.83 -22.97 -12.13
CA GLU A 446 -10.81 -23.60 -12.98
C GLU A 446 -9.42 -23.06 -12.64
N SER A 447 -8.41 -23.94 -12.67
CA SER A 447 -7.03 -23.61 -12.33
C SER A 447 -6.21 -23.30 -13.57
N GLY A 448 -5.41 -22.21 -13.51
CA GLY A 448 -4.52 -21.81 -14.58
C GLY A 448 -3.55 -20.71 -14.17
N GLU A 449 -2.87 -20.10 -15.15
CA GLU A 449 -1.93 -19.02 -14.92
C GLU A 449 -2.66 -17.68 -14.74
N LEU A 450 -2.29 -16.93 -13.71
CA LEU A 450 -2.78 -15.55 -13.50
C LEU A 450 -2.13 -14.63 -14.53
N VAL A 451 -2.97 -13.82 -15.19
CA VAL A 451 -2.54 -12.77 -16.11
C VAL A 451 -3.14 -11.43 -15.73
N ILE A 452 -2.38 -10.36 -15.94
CA ILE A 452 -2.69 -9.05 -15.35
C ILE A 452 -2.59 -7.95 -16.41
N LYS A 453 -3.55 -7.03 -16.38
CA LYS A 453 -3.53 -5.81 -17.19
C LYS A 453 -3.89 -4.61 -16.35
N GLY A 454 -3.09 -3.54 -16.43
CA GLY A 454 -3.32 -2.33 -15.66
C GLY A 454 -2.21 -1.30 -15.80
N ASP A 455 -2.49 -0.10 -15.28
CA ASP A 455 -1.55 1.03 -15.30
C ASP A 455 -0.32 0.80 -14.40
N ASN A 456 -0.37 -0.20 -13.53
CA ASN A 456 0.71 -0.61 -12.63
C ASN A 456 1.71 -1.57 -13.29
N VAL A 457 1.45 -2.10 -14.47
CA VAL A 457 2.35 -3.06 -15.16
C VAL A 457 3.56 -2.34 -15.76
N LEU A 458 4.75 -2.93 -15.62
CA LEU A 458 6.04 -2.37 -16.05
C LEU A 458 6.03 -1.90 -17.52
N LEU A 459 6.96 -0.99 -17.83
CA LEU A 459 7.22 -0.59 -19.23
C LEU A 459 7.91 -1.72 -20.00
N GLU A 460 9.00 -2.23 -19.43
CA GLU A 460 9.85 -3.25 -20.06
C GLU A 460 10.81 -3.87 -19.04
N TYR A 461 11.41 -4.98 -19.40
CA TYR A 461 12.66 -5.42 -18.78
C TYR A 461 13.84 -4.68 -19.46
N PHE A 462 14.50 -3.83 -18.72
CA PHE A 462 15.57 -2.96 -19.19
C PHE A 462 16.65 -3.74 -19.94
N LYS A 463 16.93 -3.32 -21.19
CA LYS A 463 17.87 -3.98 -22.10
C LYS A 463 17.59 -5.49 -22.35
N ASN A 464 16.35 -5.89 -22.29
CA ASN A 464 15.96 -7.29 -22.53
C ASN A 464 14.65 -7.36 -23.32
N GLU A 465 14.73 -7.09 -24.62
CA GLU A 465 13.57 -7.07 -25.53
C GLU A 465 12.89 -8.45 -25.61
N GLU A 466 13.68 -9.53 -25.62
CA GLU A 466 13.14 -10.89 -25.65
C GLU A 466 12.30 -11.20 -24.40
N ALA A 467 12.83 -10.89 -23.20
CA ALA A 467 12.09 -11.07 -21.96
C ALA A 467 10.86 -10.17 -21.89
N THR A 468 10.93 -8.96 -22.44
CA THR A 468 9.80 -8.04 -22.51
C THR A 468 8.71 -8.59 -23.42
N ALA A 469 9.06 -9.00 -24.63
CA ALA A 469 8.10 -9.58 -25.59
C ALA A 469 7.46 -10.87 -25.05
N GLY A 470 8.25 -11.73 -24.40
CA GLY A 470 7.75 -12.97 -23.82
C GLY A 470 6.98 -12.81 -22.51
N ALA A 471 6.90 -11.61 -21.95
CA ALA A 471 6.18 -11.34 -20.72
C ALA A 471 4.70 -11.00 -20.92
N PHE A 472 4.25 -10.83 -22.15
CA PHE A 472 2.87 -10.45 -22.46
C PHE A 472 2.21 -11.46 -23.43
N ASN A 473 0.93 -11.72 -23.22
CA ASN A 473 0.13 -12.46 -24.20
C ASN A 473 -0.34 -11.54 -25.34
N GLU A 474 -1.04 -12.12 -26.34
CA GLU A 474 -1.53 -11.39 -27.51
C GLU A 474 -2.54 -10.28 -27.18
N ASP A 475 -3.29 -10.41 -26.08
CA ASP A 475 -4.26 -9.42 -25.60
C ASP A 475 -3.61 -8.33 -24.72
N GLY A 476 -2.28 -8.38 -24.51
CA GLY A 476 -1.50 -7.41 -23.74
C GLY A 476 -1.62 -7.58 -22.22
N TYR A 477 -1.97 -8.79 -21.74
CA TYR A 477 -1.86 -9.14 -20.33
C TYR A 477 -0.45 -9.63 -20.01
N PHE A 478 0.08 -9.16 -18.88
CA PHE A 478 1.33 -9.64 -18.33
C PHE A 478 1.16 -11.05 -17.75
N LEU A 479 2.04 -11.95 -18.14
CA LEU A 479 2.11 -13.35 -17.71
C LEU A 479 2.90 -13.43 -16.40
N THR A 480 2.23 -13.75 -15.28
CA THR A 480 2.87 -13.72 -13.96
C THR A 480 3.75 -14.92 -13.69
N GLY A 481 3.45 -16.06 -14.32
CA GLY A 481 3.99 -17.36 -13.97
C GLY A 481 3.43 -17.93 -12.67
N ASP A 482 2.52 -17.24 -11.99
CA ASP A 482 1.83 -17.74 -10.80
C ASP A 482 0.56 -18.48 -11.22
N LEU A 483 0.29 -19.61 -10.58
CA LEU A 483 -0.90 -20.45 -10.81
C LEU A 483 -1.93 -20.17 -9.72
N GLY A 484 -3.21 -20.23 -10.08
CA GLY A 484 -4.27 -20.04 -9.11
C GLY A 484 -5.65 -20.35 -9.64
N VAL A 485 -6.63 -20.10 -8.77
CA VAL A 485 -8.07 -20.29 -9.02
C VAL A 485 -8.82 -19.06 -8.56
N GLU A 486 -9.77 -18.59 -9.35
CA GLU A 486 -10.76 -17.59 -8.92
C GLU A 486 -12.02 -18.31 -8.43
N ASP A 487 -12.56 -17.94 -7.26
CA ASP A 487 -13.83 -18.48 -6.80
C ASP A 487 -15.04 -17.66 -7.33
N GLU A 488 -16.25 -18.17 -7.10
CA GLU A 488 -17.50 -17.53 -7.54
C GLU A 488 -17.72 -16.12 -6.95
N GLU A 489 -17.04 -15.78 -5.85
CA GLU A 489 -17.11 -14.46 -5.21
C GLU A 489 -16.01 -13.50 -5.70
N GLY A 490 -15.13 -13.94 -6.63
CA GLY A 490 -14.03 -13.15 -7.18
C GLY A 490 -12.79 -13.08 -6.30
N PHE A 491 -12.60 -14.06 -5.38
CA PHE A 491 -11.35 -14.21 -4.63
C PHE A 491 -10.40 -15.14 -5.37
N PHE A 492 -9.14 -14.73 -5.44
CA PHE A 492 -8.08 -15.51 -6.06
C PHE A 492 -7.29 -16.28 -5.01
N PHE A 493 -7.08 -17.56 -5.25
CA PHE A 493 -6.26 -18.45 -4.44
C PHE A 493 -5.04 -18.85 -5.26
N ILE A 494 -3.85 -18.47 -4.80
CA ILE A 494 -2.61 -18.83 -5.48
C ILE A 494 -2.25 -20.25 -5.10
N THR A 495 -2.08 -21.12 -6.09
CA THR A 495 -1.81 -22.54 -5.88
C THR A 495 -0.35 -22.91 -6.07
N GLY A 496 0.46 -22.06 -6.71
CA GLY A 496 1.89 -22.28 -6.90
C GLY A 496 2.49 -21.39 -7.98
N ARG A 497 3.70 -21.76 -8.43
CA ARG A 497 4.37 -21.14 -9.58
C ARG A 497 4.61 -22.17 -10.67
N LYS A 498 4.34 -21.79 -11.91
CA LYS A 498 4.47 -22.65 -13.09
C LYS A 498 5.88 -23.28 -13.20
N LYS A 499 6.92 -22.53 -12.85
CA LYS A 499 8.32 -22.98 -12.90
C LYS A 499 8.79 -23.75 -11.67
N GLU A 500 8.00 -23.75 -10.60
CA GLU A 500 8.33 -24.42 -9.34
C GLU A 500 7.54 -25.71 -9.15
N LEU A 501 6.65 -26.05 -10.11
CA LEU A 501 5.93 -27.31 -10.08
C LEU A 501 6.91 -28.48 -10.12
N ILE A 502 6.72 -29.43 -9.21
CA ILE A 502 7.44 -30.72 -9.20
C ILE A 502 6.76 -31.64 -10.20
N ILE A 503 7.51 -32.11 -11.19
CA ILE A 503 6.99 -33.00 -12.26
C ILE A 503 7.30 -34.44 -11.90
N LYS A 504 6.46 -35.03 -11.05
CA LYS A 504 6.60 -36.43 -10.61
C LYS A 504 5.75 -37.34 -11.48
N GLY A 505 6.41 -38.26 -12.23
CA GLY A 505 5.72 -39.22 -13.08
C GLY A 505 4.79 -38.63 -14.13
N GLY A 506 5.02 -37.37 -14.55
CA GLY A 506 4.18 -36.61 -15.50
C GLY A 506 3.03 -35.85 -14.87
N GLU A 507 2.87 -35.89 -13.55
CA GLU A 507 1.91 -35.04 -12.81
C GLU A 507 2.59 -33.81 -12.22
N ASN A 508 1.92 -32.67 -12.32
CA ASN A 508 2.37 -31.40 -11.78
C ASN A 508 1.92 -31.27 -10.31
N ILE A 509 2.87 -31.22 -9.39
CA ILE A 509 2.63 -31.10 -7.95
C ILE A 509 3.12 -29.72 -7.49
N SER A 510 2.25 -28.99 -6.80
CA SER A 510 2.63 -27.70 -6.21
C SER A 510 3.37 -27.91 -4.88
N PRO A 511 4.60 -27.38 -4.73
CA PRO A 511 5.30 -27.37 -3.44
C PRO A 511 4.48 -26.73 -2.32
N ARG A 512 3.73 -25.68 -2.64
CA ARG A 512 2.91 -24.93 -1.67
C ARG A 512 1.87 -25.79 -0.96
N GLU A 513 1.24 -26.74 -1.67
CA GLU A 513 0.22 -27.63 -1.07
C GLU A 513 0.84 -28.47 0.07
N ILE A 514 2.10 -28.84 -0.09
CA ILE A 514 2.85 -29.62 0.89
C ILE A 514 3.34 -28.74 2.03
N ASP A 515 3.87 -27.56 1.72
CA ASP A 515 4.28 -26.58 2.72
C ASP A 515 3.12 -26.17 3.64
N ASP A 516 1.94 -25.87 3.06
CA ASP A 516 0.73 -25.53 3.82
C ASP A 516 0.29 -26.69 4.75
N THR A 517 0.52 -27.94 4.33
CA THR A 517 0.24 -29.12 5.16
C THR A 517 1.26 -29.25 6.30
N LEU A 518 2.55 -29.06 6.03
CA LEU A 518 3.59 -29.10 7.06
C LEU A 518 3.40 -28.01 8.12
N TYR A 519 2.93 -26.82 7.74
CA TYR A 519 2.62 -25.73 8.69
C TYR A 519 1.49 -26.05 9.68
N LYS A 520 0.66 -27.07 9.42
CA LYS A 520 -0.35 -27.53 10.39
C LYS A 520 0.28 -28.19 11.61
N HIS A 521 1.53 -28.65 11.51
CA HIS A 521 2.23 -29.24 12.65
C HIS A 521 2.76 -28.16 13.59
N ASN A 522 2.40 -28.24 14.86
CA ASN A 522 2.72 -27.19 15.86
C ASN A 522 4.21 -26.87 16.02
N ALA A 523 5.09 -27.86 15.80
CA ALA A 523 6.53 -27.69 15.91
C ALA A 523 7.16 -27.04 14.68
N VAL A 524 6.50 -26.97 13.56
CA VAL A 524 7.04 -26.38 12.33
C VAL A 524 7.01 -24.87 12.41
N LEU A 525 8.17 -24.25 12.18
CA LEU A 525 8.31 -22.79 12.03
C LEU A 525 8.34 -22.38 10.57
N GLU A 526 9.15 -23.08 9.75
CA GLU A 526 9.25 -22.85 8.31
C GLU A 526 9.32 -24.21 7.58
N ALA A 527 8.74 -24.26 6.38
CA ALA A 527 8.79 -25.40 5.47
C ALA A 527 9.10 -24.92 4.06
N CYS A 528 9.86 -25.71 3.31
CA CYS A 528 10.19 -25.45 1.92
C CYS A 528 10.26 -26.80 1.18
N THR A 529 9.31 -27.04 0.28
CA THR A 529 9.23 -28.23 -0.57
C THR A 529 9.79 -27.93 -1.95
N PHE A 530 10.48 -28.91 -2.55
CA PHE A 530 11.10 -28.81 -3.87
C PHE A 530 11.24 -30.18 -4.50
N GLY A 531 11.39 -30.21 -5.85
CA GLY A 531 11.71 -31.40 -6.60
C GLY A 531 13.19 -31.74 -6.56
N ILE A 532 13.51 -33.01 -6.47
CA ILE A 532 14.85 -33.56 -6.68
C ILE A 532 14.82 -34.53 -7.87
N GLU A 533 15.88 -34.59 -8.65
CA GLU A 533 15.98 -35.53 -9.78
C GLU A 533 15.81 -36.98 -9.32
N ASP A 534 14.93 -37.74 -9.99
CA ASP A 534 14.67 -39.16 -9.75
C ASP A 534 14.64 -39.96 -11.06
N ASP A 535 15.34 -41.09 -11.10
CA ASP A 535 15.51 -41.92 -12.32
C ASP A 535 14.19 -42.56 -12.81
N ASN A 536 13.19 -42.75 -11.92
CA ASN A 536 11.95 -43.44 -12.24
C ASN A 536 10.81 -42.47 -12.55
N TYR A 537 10.74 -41.36 -11.80
CA TYR A 537 9.63 -40.41 -11.85
C TYR A 537 10.00 -39.07 -12.51
N GLY A 538 11.29 -38.88 -12.91
CA GLY A 538 11.81 -37.60 -13.39
C GLY A 538 12.16 -36.68 -12.23
N GLU A 539 11.20 -36.38 -11.37
CA GLU A 539 11.41 -35.71 -10.09
C GLU A 539 10.72 -36.45 -8.96
N GLU A 540 11.30 -36.36 -7.77
CA GLU A 540 10.72 -36.80 -6.51
C GLU A 540 10.60 -35.62 -5.55
N ILE A 541 9.64 -35.71 -4.63
CA ILE A 541 9.35 -34.62 -3.67
C ILE A 541 10.34 -34.69 -2.52
N SER A 542 10.89 -33.56 -2.14
CA SER A 542 11.67 -33.38 -0.92
C SER A 542 11.27 -32.11 -0.19
N ALA A 543 11.35 -32.11 1.14
CA ALA A 543 11.03 -30.94 1.96
C ALA A 543 12.10 -30.70 3.01
N CYS A 544 12.45 -29.42 3.21
CA CYS A 544 13.25 -28.95 4.34
C CYS A 544 12.30 -28.29 5.35
N VAL A 545 12.47 -28.66 6.63
CA VAL A 545 11.63 -28.13 7.70
C VAL A 545 12.51 -27.54 8.78
N TYR A 546 12.21 -26.31 9.19
CA TYR A 546 12.79 -25.67 10.35
C TYR A 546 11.81 -25.71 11.53
N LEU A 547 12.26 -26.23 12.66
CA LEU A 547 11.43 -26.37 13.86
C LEU A 547 11.59 -25.16 14.80
N LYS A 548 10.59 -24.91 15.61
CA LYS A 548 10.64 -23.94 16.72
C LYS A 548 11.60 -24.44 17.79
N ASP A 549 12.33 -23.52 18.44
CA ASP A 549 13.45 -23.85 19.34
C ASP A 549 13.10 -24.82 20.48
N ASP A 550 11.88 -24.76 21.03
CA ASP A 550 11.45 -25.56 22.16
C ASP A 550 10.56 -26.77 21.79
N LEU A 551 10.37 -27.02 20.49
CA LEU A 551 9.47 -28.08 20.02
C LEU A 551 10.25 -29.13 19.19
N ILE A 552 9.81 -30.37 19.29
CA ILE A 552 10.41 -31.51 18.61
C ILE A 552 9.37 -32.13 17.69
N ALA A 553 9.72 -32.41 16.46
CA ALA A 553 9.02 -33.28 15.53
C ALA A 553 10.03 -34.23 14.90
N ASN A 554 9.63 -35.45 14.62
CA ASN A 554 10.44 -36.38 13.85
C ASN A 554 9.92 -36.47 12.40
N GLU A 555 10.80 -36.92 11.51
CA GLU A 555 10.49 -37.09 10.09
C GLU A 555 9.20 -37.90 9.87
N LYS A 556 9.04 -38.99 10.59
CA LYS A 556 7.87 -39.87 10.45
C LYS A 556 6.56 -39.16 10.77
N GLU A 557 6.53 -38.32 11.81
CA GLU A 557 5.31 -37.54 12.18
C GLU A 557 4.92 -36.58 11.07
N LEU A 558 5.90 -35.93 10.44
CA LEU A 558 5.66 -34.97 9.36
C LEU A 558 5.22 -35.69 8.07
N LEU A 559 5.85 -36.82 7.74
CA LEU A 559 5.45 -37.66 6.61
C LEU A 559 4.06 -38.25 6.79
N ASP A 560 3.73 -38.77 7.99
CA ASP A 560 2.40 -39.29 8.31
C ASP A 560 1.32 -38.19 8.18
N LEU A 561 1.63 -36.94 8.56
CA LEU A 561 0.75 -35.79 8.38
C LEU A 561 0.51 -35.52 6.88
N CYS A 562 1.57 -35.42 6.09
CA CYS A 562 1.46 -35.20 4.64
C CYS A 562 0.67 -36.34 3.97
N LYS A 563 0.94 -37.59 4.35
CA LYS A 563 0.24 -38.77 3.83
C LYS A 563 -1.25 -38.78 4.16
N ALA A 564 -1.62 -38.34 5.37
CA ALA A 564 -3.01 -38.26 5.80
C ALA A 564 -3.80 -37.20 5.02
N ASP A 565 -3.20 -36.07 4.75
CA ASP A 565 -3.88 -34.94 4.12
C ASP A 565 -3.80 -34.96 2.57
N LEU A 566 -2.67 -35.37 2.00
CA LEU A 566 -2.38 -35.26 0.57
C LEU A 566 -2.28 -36.62 -0.16
N GLY A 567 -2.26 -37.73 0.60
CA GLY A 567 -2.05 -39.06 0.06
C GLY A 567 -0.57 -39.37 -0.15
N GLU A 568 -0.28 -40.65 -0.45
CA GLU A 568 1.09 -41.20 -0.55
C GLU A 568 1.90 -40.56 -1.70
N TYR A 569 1.24 -40.27 -2.81
CA TYR A 569 1.91 -39.76 -4.03
C TYR A 569 2.51 -38.35 -3.86
N LYS A 570 1.87 -37.49 -3.07
CA LYS A 570 2.33 -36.14 -2.77
C LYS A 570 3.09 -36.03 -1.43
N THR A 571 3.42 -37.13 -0.81
CA THR A 571 4.24 -37.15 0.42
C THR A 571 5.72 -37.04 0.05
N PRO A 572 6.49 -36.13 0.69
CA PRO A 572 7.94 -36.00 0.49
C PRO A 572 8.74 -37.25 0.73
#